data_ead7d6a35887176a51b0ea3208a91d25
#
_entry.id   ead7d6a35887176a51b0ea3208a91d25
#
_cell.length_a   1.000
_cell.length_b   1.000
_cell.length_c   1.000
_cell.angle_alpha   90.00
_cell.angle_beta   90.00
_cell.angle_gamma   90.00
#
_symmetry.space_group_name_H-M   'P 1'
#
loop_
_entity.id
_entity.type
_entity.pdbx_description
1 polymer ?
#
loop_
_entity_poly.entity_id
_entity_poly.type
_entity_poly.pdbx_seq_one_letter_code
_entity_poly.pdbx_strand_id
1 'polypeptide(L)'
;MSKIVVGLSGGVDSAVTAYLLKEQGYEVIGVTLCMHGNADKEVADAAEVAERIGIRHHVIELQEKFQDNIIRYFTESYKQGETPNPCIVCNPLMKWTALLSVAEEEGAGCVATGHYAGVVRLANGRYAIRCAVSSAKDQAYVLYGLSQEQLSRTIMPLAAYEKDEIREIAAKIGLSVADKADSMEICFLPDGEVYTDYLVQKEGIIPKQGNFVDEAGNILGTHQGIIYYTVGQRKGLGIAFGEPRYVKELRPETNEVVLSGNDALQSTTVYAREYKGMALEALTEGIRLLAKIRYSHKGAMCTLHWEGDKLRLEFDEPQRAATPGQAVVFYKEEMAEDGTPVLVVAGGAVICRNN
;
A
#
# COMPACT_ATOMS: atom_id res chain seq x y z
N MET A 1 -23.82 -11.49 21.62
CA MET A 1 -22.44 -11.18 21.22
C MET A 1 -22.49 -10.48 19.86
N SER A 2 -21.73 -9.41 19.67
CA SER A 2 -21.64 -8.76 18.37
C SER A 2 -20.77 -9.62 17.45
N LYS A 3 -21.24 -9.86 16.22
CA LYS A 3 -20.46 -10.61 15.22
C LYS A 3 -19.45 -9.70 14.53
N ILE A 4 -18.28 -10.25 14.20
CA ILE A 4 -17.23 -9.59 13.45
C ILE A 4 -16.58 -10.54 12.44
N VAL A 5 -16.33 -10.06 11.24
CA VAL A 5 -15.59 -10.78 10.19
C VAL A 5 -14.12 -10.36 10.23
N VAL A 6 -13.20 -11.34 10.30
CA VAL A 6 -11.76 -11.09 10.35
C VAL A 6 -11.09 -11.68 9.11
N GLY A 7 -10.36 -10.85 8.37
CA GLY A 7 -9.54 -11.32 7.27
C GLY A 7 -8.36 -12.15 7.81
N LEU A 8 -8.35 -13.45 7.51
CA LEU A 8 -7.28 -14.39 7.85
C LEU A 8 -6.40 -14.63 6.62
N SER A 9 -5.12 -14.24 6.70
CA SER A 9 -4.15 -14.40 5.61
C SER A 9 -3.20 -15.59 5.80
N GLY A 10 -3.43 -16.42 6.83
CA GLY A 10 -2.47 -17.46 7.22
C GLY A 10 -1.16 -16.90 7.80
N GLY A 11 -1.15 -15.63 8.19
CA GLY A 11 -0.03 -14.97 8.88
C GLY A 11 -0.34 -14.69 10.34
N VAL A 12 0.73 -14.46 11.14
CA VAL A 12 0.65 -14.26 12.60
C VAL A 12 -0.24 -13.07 12.99
N ASP A 13 -0.18 -11.98 12.24
CA ASP A 13 -0.90 -10.74 12.59
C ASP A 13 -2.42 -10.91 12.49
N SER A 14 -2.91 -11.52 11.42
CA SER A 14 -4.33 -11.82 11.24
C SER A 14 -4.84 -12.86 12.26
N ALA A 15 -4.00 -13.85 12.58
CA ALA A 15 -4.32 -14.87 13.56
C ALA A 15 -4.48 -14.27 14.98
N VAL A 16 -3.53 -13.43 15.40
CA VAL A 16 -3.61 -12.74 16.71
C VAL A 16 -4.77 -11.75 16.73
N THR A 17 -5.06 -11.06 15.62
CA THR A 17 -6.24 -10.20 15.50
C THR A 17 -7.52 -10.97 15.81
N ALA A 18 -7.72 -12.14 15.20
CA ALA A 18 -8.89 -12.99 15.45
C ALA A 18 -8.97 -13.44 16.91
N TYR A 19 -7.84 -13.85 17.50
CA TYR A 19 -7.77 -14.24 18.89
C TYR A 19 -8.13 -13.10 19.84
N LEU A 20 -7.53 -11.91 19.69
CA LEU A 20 -7.80 -10.75 20.53
C LEU A 20 -9.27 -10.34 20.51
N LEU A 21 -9.90 -10.36 19.34
CA LEU A 21 -11.32 -10.01 19.21
C LEU A 21 -12.23 -11.06 19.87
N LYS A 22 -11.87 -12.35 19.77
CA LYS A 22 -12.58 -13.42 20.48
C LYS A 22 -12.48 -13.25 22.00
N GLU A 23 -11.29 -12.97 22.54
CA GLU A 23 -11.09 -12.68 23.97
C GLU A 23 -11.87 -11.45 24.44
N GLN A 24 -12.11 -10.48 23.56
CA GLN A 24 -12.97 -9.32 23.81
C GLN A 24 -14.48 -9.65 23.78
N GLY A 25 -14.84 -10.89 23.49
CA GLY A 25 -16.23 -11.36 23.52
C GLY A 25 -16.98 -11.22 22.21
N TYR A 26 -16.29 -10.99 21.07
CA TYR A 26 -16.94 -11.03 19.76
C TYR A 26 -17.18 -12.49 19.31
N GLU A 27 -18.25 -12.72 18.57
CA GLU A 27 -18.41 -13.89 17.72
C GLU A 27 -17.61 -13.68 16.44
N VAL A 28 -16.41 -14.26 16.37
CA VAL A 28 -15.47 -14.06 15.27
C VAL A 28 -15.72 -15.06 14.15
N ILE A 29 -15.72 -14.55 12.91
CA ILE A 29 -15.80 -15.34 11.67
C ILE A 29 -14.54 -15.03 10.85
N GLY A 30 -13.70 -16.03 10.64
CA GLY A 30 -12.49 -15.90 9.81
C GLY A 30 -12.81 -15.99 8.33
N VAL A 31 -12.17 -15.15 7.51
CA VAL A 31 -12.32 -15.17 6.06
C VAL A 31 -10.96 -15.10 5.38
N THR A 32 -10.65 -16.09 4.55
CA THR A 32 -9.48 -16.07 3.68
C THR A 32 -9.88 -15.71 2.26
N LEU A 33 -9.21 -14.74 1.67
CA LEU A 33 -9.44 -14.24 0.32
C LEU A 33 -8.41 -14.85 -0.63
N CYS A 34 -8.82 -15.82 -1.46
CA CYS A 34 -7.99 -16.41 -2.50
C CYS A 34 -7.90 -15.46 -3.69
N MET A 35 -6.86 -14.62 -3.70
CA MET A 35 -6.66 -13.58 -4.73
C MET A 35 -5.71 -14.01 -5.85
N HIS A 36 -4.90 -15.06 -5.66
CA HIS A 36 -3.93 -15.57 -6.66
C HIS A 36 -3.82 -17.09 -6.60
N GLY A 37 -3.24 -17.70 -7.63
CA GLY A 37 -3.26 -19.15 -7.81
C GLY A 37 -2.38 -19.99 -6.86
N ASN A 38 -1.63 -19.36 -5.96
CA ASN A 38 -0.73 -20.04 -5.01
C ASN A 38 -1.22 -19.93 -3.55
N ALA A 39 -2.52 -19.73 -3.34
CA ALA A 39 -3.09 -19.48 -2.00
C ALA A 39 -3.34 -20.74 -1.15
N ASP A 40 -3.09 -21.96 -1.67
CA ASP A 40 -3.43 -23.21 -0.97
C ASP A 40 -2.78 -23.30 0.42
N LYS A 41 -1.51 -22.92 0.54
CA LYS A 41 -0.81 -22.90 1.82
C LYS A 41 -1.38 -21.86 2.78
N GLU A 42 -1.70 -20.68 2.30
CA GLU A 42 -2.28 -19.60 3.11
C GLU A 42 -3.67 -19.99 3.62
N VAL A 43 -4.46 -20.66 2.78
CA VAL A 43 -5.77 -21.21 3.14
C VAL A 43 -5.63 -22.30 4.21
N ALA A 44 -4.66 -23.23 4.05
CA ALA A 44 -4.40 -24.28 5.02
C ALA A 44 -3.94 -23.71 6.38
N ASP A 45 -2.98 -22.77 6.36
CA ASP A 45 -2.50 -22.10 7.57
C ASP A 45 -3.64 -21.33 8.27
N ALA A 46 -4.52 -20.66 7.51
CA ALA A 46 -5.67 -19.94 8.05
C ALA A 46 -6.73 -20.88 8.64
N ALA A 47 -6.96 -22.03 8.01
CA ALA A 47 -7.89 -23.05 8.50
C ALA A 47 -7.40 -23.65 9.83
N GLU A 48 -6.09 -23.97 9.94
CA GLU A 48 -5.49 -24.45 11.19
C GLU A 48 -5.61 -23.41 12.31
N VAL A 49 -5.35 -22.14 12.01
CA VAL A 49 -5.54 -21.03 12.95
C VAL A 49 -6.98 -20.94 13.41
N ALA A 50 -7.95 -21.01 12.49
CA ALA A 50 -9.37 -20.94 12.81
C ALA A 50 -9.82 -22.10 13.71
N GLU A 51 -9.37 -23.32 13.43
CA GLU A 51 -9.60 -24.50 14.26
C GLU A 51 -9.01 -24.31 15.67
N ARG A 52 -7.76 -23.88 15.75
CA ARG A 52 -7.05 -23.66 17.00
C ARG A 52 -7.71 -22.62 17.89
N ILE A 53 -8.16 -21.52 17.30
CA ILE A 53 -8.89 -20.44 18.01
C ILE A 53 -10.35 -20.88 18.29
N GLY A 54 -10.90 -21.83 17.55
CA GLY A 54 -12.29 -22.29 17.63
C GLY A 54 -13.26 -21.24 17.08
N ILE A 55 -13.06 -20.82 15.83
CA ILE A 55 -13.91 -19.91 15.07
C ILE A 55 -14.33 -20.53 13.74
N ARG A 56 -15.45 -20.07 13.16
CA ARG A 56 -15.84 -20.45 11.79
C ARG A 56 -14.87 -19.84 10.78
N HIS A 57 -14.65 -20.54 9.66
CA HIS A 57 -13.75 -20.09 8.60
C HIS A 57 -14.41 -20.23 7.22
N HIS A 58 -14.36 -19.18 6.43
CA HIS A 58 -14.79 -19.14 5.04
C HIS A 58 -13.61 -18.84 4.11
N VAL A 59 -13.67 -19.41 2.92
CA VAL A 59 -12.72 -19.15 1.83
C VAL A 59 -13.49 -18.52 0.67
N ILE A 60 -13.02 -17.39 0.20
CA ILE A 60 -13.65 -16.63 -0.89
C ILE A 60 -12.71 -16.57 -2.09
N GLU A 61 -13.17 -17.08 -3.22
CA GLU A 61 -12.43 -17.09 -4.48
C GLU A 61 -12.57 -15.76 -5.20
N LEU A 62 -11.44 -15.08 -5.43
CA LEU A 62 -11.39 -13.73 -6.02
C LEU A 62 -10.37 -13.61 -7.17
N GLN A 63 -9.82 -14.71 -7.68
CA GLN A 63 -8.73 -14.71 -8.65
C GLN A 63 -9.07 -13.90 -9.91
N GLU A 64 -10.24 -14.10 -10.50
CA GLU A 64 -10.67 -13.37 -11.71
C GLU A 64 -10.75 -11.86 -11.45
N LYS A 65 -11.43 -11.49 -10.36
CA LYS A 65 -11.54 -10.07 -9.97
C LYS A 65 -10.18 -9.45 -9.66
N PHE A 66 -9.28 -10.21 -9.05
CA PHE A 66 -7.94 -9.77 -8.73
C PHE A 66 -7.10 -9.56 -10.00
N GLN A 67 -7.18 -10.50 -10.96
CA GLN A 67 -6.56 -10.36 -12.27
C GLN A 67 -7.03 -9.10 -12.99
N ASP A 68 -8.34 -8.88 -13.02
CA ASP A 68 -8.93 -7.76 -13.74
C ASP A 68 -8.66 -6.39 -13.12
N ASN A 69 -8.59 -6.30 -11.81
CA ASN A 69 -8.49 -5.01 -11.14
C ASN A 69 -7.07 -4.69 -10.66
N ILE A 70 -6.33 -5.68 -10.16
CA ILE A 70 -5.05 -5.42 -9.52
C ILE A 70 -3.88 -5.76 -10.45
N ILE A 71 -3.89 -6.95 -11.05
CA ILE A 71 -2.81 -7.35 -11.97
C ILE A 71 -2.83 -6.48 -13.22
N ARG A 72 -4.01 -6.21 -13.79
CA ARG A 72 -4.14 -5.31 -14.94
C ARG A 72 -3.66 -3.90 -14.61
N TYR A 73 -4.05 -3.33 -13.46
CA TYR A 73 -3.56 -2.02 -12.99
C TYR A 73 -2.02 -2.02 -12.88
N PHE A 74 -1.46 -3.04 -12.25
CA PHE A 74 -0.01 -3.19 -12.08
C PHE A 74 0.71 -3.24 -13.44
N THR A 75 0.21 -4.07 -14.33
CA THR A 75 0.76 -4.28 -15.68
C THR A 75 0.71 -3.01 -16.53
N GLU A 76 -0.44 -2.33 -16.56
CA GLU A 76 -0.60 -1.10 -17.34
C GLU A 76 0.23 0.05 -16.78
N SER A 77 0.37 0.16 -15.46
CA SER A 77 1.23 1.17 -14.85
C SER A 77 2.68 1.04 -15.31
N TYR A 78 3.24 -0.18 -15.31
CA TYR A 78 4.61 -0.40 -15.79
C TYR A 78 4.78 -0.12 -17.29
N LYS A 79 3.78 -0.44 -18.13
CA LYS A 79 3.79 -0.06 -19.55
C LYS A 79 3.83 1.46 -19.74
N GLN A 80 3.20 2.20 -18.83
CA GLN A 80 3.20 3.66 -18.83
C GLN A 80 4.44 4.27 -18.13
N GLY A 81 5.44 3.45 -17.75
CA GLY A 81 6.64 3.91 -17.05
C GLY A 81 6.33 4.47 -15.65
N GLU A 82 5.28 3.99 -15.02
CA GLU A 82 4.93 4.28 -13.64
C GLU A 82 5.29 3.09 -12.75
N THR A 83 5.59 3.36 -11.48
CA THR A 83 5.89 2.32 -10.49
C THR A 83 4.73 2.23 -9.49
N PRO A 84 3.76 1.33 -9.69
CA PRO A 84 2.55 1.27 -8.87
C PRO A 84 2.81 0.68 -7.47
N ASN A 85 1.90 0.99 -6.53
CA ASN A 85 1.76 0.25 -5.28
C ASN A 85 0.40 -0.48 -5.30
N PRO A 86 0.35 -1.77 -5.66
CA PRO A 86 -0.90 -2.50 -5.83
C PRO A 86 -1.69 -2.65 -4.53
N CYS A 87 -1.05 -2.62 -3.35
CA CYS A 87 -1.73 -2.75 -2.06
C CYS A 87 -2.72 -1.61 -1.80
N ILE A 88 -2.39 -0.40 -2.27
CA ILE A 88 -3.24 0.79 -2.10
C ILE A 88 -4.57 0.65 -2.85
N VAL A 89 -4.55 0.02 -4.01
CA VAL A 89 -5.74 -0.25 -4.82
C VAL A 89 -6.47 -1.51 -4.30
N CYS A 90 -5.71 -2.54 -3.94
CA CYS A 90 -6.23 -3.82 -3.46
C CYS A 90 -7.02 -3.67 -2.15
N ASN A 91 -6.51 -2.91 -1.18
CA ASN A 91 -7.17 -2.78 0.12
C ASN A 91 -8.64 -2.33 -0.02
N PRO A 92 -8.97 -1.14 -0.55
CA PRO A 92 -10.36 -0.69 -0.64
C PRO A 92 -11.20 -1.52 -1.63
N LEU A 93 -10.64 -1.86 -2.78
CA LEU A 93 -11.39 -2.42 -3.90
C LEU A 93 -11.64 -3.93 -3.76
N MET A 94 -10.69 -4.66 -3.19
CA MET A 94 -10.78 -6.12 -3.08
C MET A 94 -11.01 -6.56 -1.64
N LYS A 95 -10.07 -6.26 -0.71
CA LYS A 95 -10.12 -6.80 0.64
C LYS A 95 -11.33 -6.31 1.42
N TRP A 96 -11.50 -4.98 1.53
CA TRP A 96 -12.63 -4.41 2.29
C TRP A 96 -13.97 -4.74 1.66
N THR A 97 -14.07 -4.66 0.32
CA THR A 97 -15.32 -5.00 -0.38
C THR A 97 -15.73 -6.45 -0.12
N ALA A 98 -14.80 -7.40 -0.21
CA ALA A 98 -15.10 -8.80 0.04
C ALA A 98 -15.44 -9.09 1.51
N LEU A 99 -14.66 -8.54 2.46
CA LEU A 99 -14.92 -8.73 3.89
C LEU A 99 -16.26 -8.15 4.31
N LEU A 100 -16.63 -6.98 3.80
CA LEU A 100 -17.92 -6.34 4.08
C LEU A 100 -19.08 -7.12 3.48
N SER A 101 -18.93 -7.69 2.27
CA SER A 101 -19.95 -8.56 1.68
C SER A 101 -20.23 -9.77 2.57
N VAL A 102 -19.18 -10.45 3.06
CA VAL A 102 -19.34 -11.57 4.00
C VAL A 102 -19.96 -11.10 5.32
N ALA A 103 -19.57 -9.90 5.80
CA ALA A 103 -20.15 -9.35 7.02
C ALA A 103 -21.67 -9.13 6.88
N GLU A 104 -22.14 -8.68 5.72
CA GLU A 104 -23.56 -8.53 5.43
C GLU A 104 -24.28 -9.87 5.40
N GLU A 105 -23.73 -10.88 4.72
CA GLU A 105 -24.29 -12.24 4.65
C GLU A 105 -24.40 -12.90 6.03
N GLU A 106 -23.40 -12.70 6.89
CA GLU A 106 -23.33 -13.26 8.24
C GLU A 106 -24.05 -12.43 9.30
N GLY A 107 -24.57 -11.26 8.96
CA GLY A 107 -25.16 -10.30 9.88
C GLY A 107 -24.16 -9.73 10.88
N ALA A 108 -22.89 -9.56 10.45
CA ALA A 108 -21.84 -8.93 11.25
C ALA A 108 -21.81 -7.42 11.02
N GLY A 109 -21.65 -6.66 12.12
CA GLY A 109 -21.63 -5.20 12.06
C GLY A 109 -20.32 -4.62 11.55
N CYS A 110 -19.21 -5.32 11.78
CA CYS A 110 -17.86 -4.85 11.53
C CYS A 110 -16.99 -5.91 10.88
N VAL A 111 -15.89 -5.42 10.28
CA VAL A 111 -14.77 -6.24 9.77
C VAL A 111 -13.49 -5.88 10.51
N ALA A 112 -12.52 -6.80 10.54
CA ALA A 112 -11.20 -6.54 11.11
C ALA A 112 -10.10 -7.13 10.25
N THR A 113 -8.92 -6.53 10.35
CA THR A 113 -7.70 -6.99 9.67
C THR A 113 -6.49 -6.87 10.59
N GLY A 114 -5.45 -7.63 10.29
CA GLY A 114 -4.16 -7.61 11.00
C GLY A 114 -3.23 -6.46 10.61
N HIS A 115 -3.75 -5.33 10.11
CA HIS A 115 -2.91 -4.18 9.80
C HIS A 115 -2.47 -3.44 11.05
N TYR A 116 -1.20 -3.01 11.06
CA TYR A 116 -0.65 -2.09 12.05
C TYR A 116 -1.07 -0.66 11.73
N ALA A 117 -2.30 -0.35 11.99
CA ALA A 117 -2.94 0.96 11.87
C ALA A 117 -4.20 0.94 12.73
N GLY A 118 -4.76 2.09 13.06
CA GLY A 118 -6.01 2.16 13.81
C GLY A 118 -7.06 3.00 13.09
N VAL A 119 -8.32 2.73 13.37
CA VAL A 119 -9.42 3.62 12.95
C VAL A 119 -9.79 4.50 14.12
N VAL A 120 -10.00 5.78 13.86
CA VAL A 120 -10.47 6.77 14.85
C VAL A 120 -11.62 7.58 14.26
N ARG A 121 -12.65 7.84 15.09
CA ARG A 121 -13.68 8.84 14.78
C ARG A 121 -13.21 10.19 15.27
N LEU A 122 -13.21 11.18 14.37
CA LEU A 122 -12.76 12.54 14.65
C LEU A 122 -13.89 13.40 15.21
N ALA A 123 -13.55 14.51 15.86
CA ALA A 123 -14.51 15.47 16.41
C ALA A 123 -15.45 16.07 15.33
N ASN A 124 -15.02 16.10 14.06
CA ASN A 124 -15.85 16.52 12.93
C ASN A 124 -16.79 15.41 12.41
N GLY A 125 -16.83 14.25 13.06
CA GLY A 125 -17.66 13.09 12.74
C GLY A 125 -17.09 12.17 11.64
N ARG A 126 -15.99 12.52 10.99
CA ARG A 126 -15.34 11.65 9.98
C ARG A 126 -14.52 10.55 10.65
N TYR A 127 -14.34 9.46 9.95
CA TYR A 127 -13.40 8.40 10.32
C TYR A 127 -12.08 8.59 9.60
N ALA A 128 -10.98 8.29 10.28
CA ALA A 128 -9.64 8.34 9.70
C ALA A 128 -8.77 7.19 10.20
N ILE A 129 -7.73 6.88 9.42
CA ILE A 129 -6.66 5.98 9.83
C ILE A 129 -5.68 6.75 10.70
N ARG A 130 -5.43 6.29 11.91
CA ARG A 130 -4.32 6.73 12.76
C ARG A 130 -3.12 5.80 12.61
N CYS A 131 -1.93 6.37 12.78
CA CYS A 131 -0.69 5.59 12.79
C CYS A 131 -0.66 4.61 13.97
N ALA A 132 0.06 3.50 13.78
CA ALA A 132 0.32 2.54 14.85
C ALA A 132 1.35 3.08 15.85
N VAL A 133 1.37 2.51 17.05
CA VAL A 133 2.42 2.75 18.05
C VAL A 133 3.77 2.30 17.51
N SER A 134 3.82 1.13 16.87
CA SER A 134 5.00 0.60 16.18
C SER A 134 5.27 1.36 14.89
N SER A 135 6.08 2.40 14.95
CA SER A 135 6.43 3.23 13.79
C SER A 135 7.14 2.45 12.68
N ALA A 136 7.89 1.40 13.02
CA ALA A 136 8.60 0.54 12.07
C ALA A 136 7.66 -0.38 11.27
N LYS A 137 6.47 -0.67 11.82
CA LYS A 137 5.46 -1.54 11.20
C LYS A 137 4.21 -0.78 10.75
N ASP A 138 4.16 0.55 10.96
CA ASP A 138 3.00 1.37 10.61
C ASP A 138 2.57 1.19 9.15
N GLN A 139 1.31 0.81 8.95
CA GLN A 139 0.72 0.53 7.65
C GLN A 139 -0.36 1.56 7.25
N ALA A 140 -0.46 2.67 7.96
CA ALA A 140 -1.43 3.73 7.66
C ALA A 140 -1.31 4.22 6.20
N TYR A 141 -0.09 4.27 5.66
CA TYR A 141 0.20 4.68 4.29
C TYR A 141 -0.58 3.90 3.22
N VAL A 142 -0.68 2.57 3.34
CA VAL A 142 -1.35 1.74 2.31
C VAL A 142 -2.87 1.69 2.45
N LEU A 143 -3.43 2.39 3.44
CA LEU A 143 -4.85 2.38 3.77
C LEU A 143 -5.57 3.69 3.42
N TYR A 144 -4.88 4.70 2.88
CA TYR A 144 -5.47 6.01 2.63
C TYR A 144 -6.68 6.01 1.68
N GLY A 145 -6.81 4.95 0.88
CA GLY A 145 -7.88 4.82 -0.10
C GLY A 145 -9.21 4.29 0.45
N LEU A 146 -9.28 3.93 1.74
CA LEU A 146 -10.51 3.42 2.35
C LEU A 146 -11.58 4.50 2.44
N SER A 147 -12.83 4.15 2.09
CA SER A 147 -13.98 5.05 2.18
C SER A 147 -14.45 5.26 3.63
N GLN A 148 -15.24 6.31 3.86
CA GLN A 148 -15.85 6.57 5.18
C GLN A 148 -16.75 5.41 5.64
N GLU A 149 -17.47 4.80 4.71
CA GLU A 149 -18.29 3.61 4.99
C GLU A 149 -17.41 2.43 5.44
N GLN A 150 -16.36 2.11 4.67
CA GLN A 150 -15.41 1.05 5.02
C GLN A 150 -14.78 1.30 6.38
N LEU A 151 -14.32 2.53 6.66
CA LEU A 151 -13.71 2.90 7.93
C LEU A 151 -14.68 2.79 9.11
N SER A 152 -15.92 3.24 8.96
CA SER A 152 -16.93 3.20 10.04
C SER A 152 -17.26 1.78 10.54
N ARG A 153 -16.99 0.77 9.69
CA ARG A 153 -17.22 -0.65 9.97
C ARG A 153 -15.93 -1.45 10.18
N THR A 154 -14.80 -0.78 10.43
CA THR A 154 -13.48 -1.42 10.54
C THR A 154 -12.90 -1.33 11.94
N ILE A 155 -12.37 -2.45 12.43
CA ILE A 155 -11.59 -2.55 13.66
C ILE A 155 -10.19 -3.08 13.32
N MET A 156 -9.15 -2.43 13.84
CA MET A 156 -7.76 -2.83 13.68
C MET A 156 -7.08 -2.87 15.05
N PRO A 157 -7.09 -4.02 15.75
CA PRO A 157 -6.59 -4.11 17.12
C PRO A 157 -5.08 -3.89 17.24
N LEU A 158 -4.31 -4.24 16.20
CA LEU A 158 -2.85 -4.24 16.26
C LEU A 158 -2.20 -2.86 16.28
N ALA A 159 -2.98 -1.79 16.10
CA ALA A 159 -2.48 -0.42 16.23
C ALA A 159 -1.81 -0.09 17.56
N ALA A 160 -2.18 -0.80 18.64
CA ALA A 160 -1.70 -0.58 19.99
C ALA A 160 -0.57 -1.53 20.42
N TYR A 161 -0.08 -2.39 19.52
CA TYR A 161 0.91 -3.42 19.84
C TYR A 161 2.21 -3.25 19.05
N GLU A 162 3.32 -3.62 19.67
CA GLU A 162 4.59 -3.87 18.99
C GLU A 162 4.59 -5.28 18.37
N LYS A 163 5.41 -5.48 17.33
CA LYS A 163 5.46 -6.77 16.62
C LYS A 163 5.87 -7.94 17.53
N ASP A 164 6.78 -7.70 18.45
CA ASP A 164 7.27 -8.74 19.37
C ASP A 164 6.16 -9.17 20.34
N GLU A 165 5.32 -8.25 20.81
CA GLU A 165 4.16 -8.58 21.64
C GLU A 165 3.17 -9.48 20.90
N ILE A 166 2.94 -9.23 19.60
CA ILE A 166 2.08 -10.06 18.76
C ILE A 166 2.65 -11.48 18.61
N ARG A 167 3.96 -11.62 18.43
CA ARG A 167 4.63 -12.94 18.38
C ARG A 167 4.57 -13.67 19.71
N GLU A 168 4.75 -12.98 20.83
CA GLU A 168 4.60 -13.55 22.17
C GLU A 168 3.18 -14.07 22.41
N ILE A 169 2.15 -13.29 22.01
CA ILE A 169 0.75 -13.74 22.11
C ILE A 169 0.55 -14.99 21.25
N ALA A 170 1.00 -14.98 20.01
CA ALA A 170 0.87 -16.13 19.10
C ALA A 170 1.54 -17.40 19.67
N ALA A 171 2.76 -17.27 20.19
CA ALA A 171 3.48 -18.38 20.82
C ALA A 171 2.76 -18.90 22.09
N LYS A 172 2.27 -18.01 22.95
CA LYS A 172 1.54 -18.33 24.17
C LYS A 172 0.29 -19.16 23.92
N ILE A 173 -0.44 -18.86 22.83
CA ILE A 173 -1.65 -19.62 22.47
C ILE A 173 -1.36 -20.81 21.54
N GLY A 174 -0.09 -21.05 21.21
CA GLY A 174 0.37 -22.20 20.43
C GLY A 174 -0.04 -22.17 18.97
N LEU A 175 0.00 -20.97 18.32
CA LEU A 175 -0.22 -20.86 16.88
C LEU A 175 1.01 -21.33 16.10
N SER A 176 0.83 -22.22 15.14
CA SER A 176 1.89 -22.73 14.25
C SER A 176 2.56 -21.62 13.43
N VAL A 177 1.85 -20.52 13.20
CA VAL A 177 2.30 -19.37 12.41
C VAL A 177 3.14 -18.36 13.22
N ALA A 178 3.42 -18.60 14.52
CA ALA A 178 4.12 -17.64 15.39
C ALA A 178 5.51 -17.24 14.85
N ASP A 179 6.25 -18.20 14.29
CA ASP A 179 7.60 -18.00 13.74
C ASP A 179 7.62 -17.68 12.23
N LYS A 180 6.44 -17.56 11.59
CA LYS A 180 6.36 -17.25 10.17
C LYS A 180 6.93 -15.86 9.88
N ALA A 181 7.79 -15.78 8.87
CA ALA A 181 8.36 -14.51 8.43
C ALA A 181 7.25 -13.60 7.86
N ASP A 182 7.43 -12.27 8.03
CA ASP A 182 6.53 -11.29 7.43
C ASP A 182 6.70 -11.29 5.90
N SER A 183 5.60 -11.19 5.17
CA SER A 183 5.64 -10.98 3.72
C SER A 183 6.14 -9.56 3.43
N MET A 184 7.33 -9.45 2.84
CA MET A 184 7.95 -8.15 2.50
C MET A 184 7.74 -7.79 1.03
N GLU A 185 7.32 -8.75 0.21
CA GLU A 185 7.15 -8.64 -1.24
C GLU A 185 5.67 -8.43 -1.63
N ILE A 186 5.44 -8.17 -2.90
CA ILE A 186 4.10 -8.09 -3.47
C ILE A 186 3.46 -9.49 -3.41
N CYS A 187 2.30 -9.61 -2.80
CA CYS A 187 1.68 -10.88 -2.43
C CYS A 187 1.43 -11.90 -3.59
N PHE A 188 1.29 -11.42 -4.82
CA PHE A 188 1.08 -12.29 -5.97
C PHE A 188 2.35 -12.67 -6.73
N LEU A 189 3.51 -12.14 -6.32
CA LEU A 189 4.79 -12.57 -6.85
C LEU A 189 5.26 -13.81 -6.08
N PRO A 190 5.59 -14.91 -6.76
CA PRO A 190 6.22 -16.06 -6.13
C PRO A 190 7.52 -15.69 -5.41
N ASP A 191 7.84 -16.41 -4.33
CA ASP A 191 9.06 -16.16 -3.56
C ASP A 191 10.31 -16.18 -4.44
N GLY A 192 11.06 -15.07 -4.42
CA GLY A 192 12.30 -14.90 -5.21
C GLY A 192 12.08 -14.53 -6.67
N GLU A 193 10.85 -14.40 -7.14
CA GLU A 193 10.55 -13.92 -8.50
C GLU A 193 10.60 -12.40 -8.56
N VAL A 194 11.27 -11.84 -9.57
CA VAL A 194 11.32 -10.39 -9.81
C VAL A 194 10.08 -9.99 -10.59
N TYR A 195 9.49 -8.83 -10.23
CA TYR A 195 8.27 -8.34 -10.89
C TYR A 195 8.38 -8.27 -12.42
N THR A 196 9.57 -8.02 -12.96
CA THR A 196 9.81 -7.97 -14.41
C THR A 196 9.63 -9.32 -15.08
N ASP A 197 10.04 -10.41 -14.42
CA ASP A 197 9.86 -11.76 -14.94
C ASP A 197 8.38 -12.14 -14.95
N TYR A 198 7.66 -11.77 -13.90
CA TYR A 198 6.21 -11.92 -13.83
C TYR A 198 5.50 -11.17 -14.97
N LEU A 199 5.84 -9.90 -15.21
CA LEU A 199 5.28 -9.09 -16.30
C LEU A 199 5.54 -9.69 -17.68
N VAL A 200 6.73 -10.24 -17.91
CA VAL A 200 7.09 -10.85 -19.20
C VAL A 200 6.48 -12.23 -19.36
N GLN A 201 6.61 -13.10 -18.35
CA GLN A 201 6.25 -14.52 -18.48
C GLN A 201 4.78 -14.80 -18.24
N LYS A 202 4.14 -14.07 -17.31
CA LYS A 202 2.73 -14.28 -16.92
C LYS A 202 1.79 -13.33 -17.65
N GLU A 203 2.16 -12.05 -17.73
CA GLU A 203 1.32 -11.02 -18.36
C GLU A 203 1.65 -10.81 -19.85
N GLY A 204 2.63 -11.52 -20.39
CA GLY A 204 2.94 -11.53 -21.81
C GLY A 204 3.46 -10.20 -22.36
N ILE A 205 4.03 -9.34 -21.50
CA ILE A 205 4.64 -8.09 -21.97
C ILE A 205 5.87 -8.44 -22.81
N ILE A 206 5.94 -7.87 -24.00
CA ILE A 206 7.13 -7.94 -24.87
C ILE A 206 7.91 -6.65 -24.69
N PRO A 207 9.04 -6.66 -23.91
CA PRO A 207 9.84 -5.46 -23.70
C PRO A 207 10.44 -5.00 -25.04
N LYS A 208 10.39 -3.70 -25.28
CA LYS A 208 11.03 -3.09 -26.46
C LYS A 208 12.33 -2.43 -26.06
N GLN A 209 13.42 -2.77 -26.76
CA GLN A 209 14.69 -2.09 -26.61
C GLN A 209 14.55 -0.61 -26.95
N GLY A 210 15.17 0.26 -26.14
CA GLY A 210 15.16 1.71 -26.31
C GLY A 210 16.49 2.33 -25.91
N ASN A 211 16.53 3.66 -25.80
CA ASN A 211 17.76 4.39 -25.52
C ASN A 211 17.84 4.87 -24.08
N PHE A 212 19.00 4.70 -23.45
CA PHE A 212 19.40 5.58 -22.36
C PHE A 212 19.84 6.92 -22.94
N VAL A 213 19.31 7.99 -22.39
CA VAL A 213 19.66 9.36 -22.80
C VAL A 213 20.06 10.19 -21.57
N ASP A 214 20.84 11.24 -21.78
CA ASP A 214 21.06 12.27 -20.77
C ASP A 214 19.90 13.29 -20.75
N GLU A 215 19.99 14.30 -19.87
CA GLU A 215 18.97 15.37 -19.76
C GLU A 215 18.89 16.24 -21.00
N ALA A 216 19.94 16.28 -21.82
CA ALA A 216 19.99 17.01 -23.11
C ALA A 216 19.47 16.17 -24.29
N GLY A 217 19.14 14.89 -24.07
CA GLY A 217 18.68 13.96 -25.10
C GLY A 217 19.82 13.24 -25.84
N ASN A 218 21.07 13.38 -25.42
CA ASN A 218 22.17 12.63 -26.03
C ASN A 218 22.08 11.16 -25.66
N ILE A 219 22.27 10.26 -26.64
CA ILE A 219 22.22 8.82 -26.43
C ILE A 219 23.46 8.37 -25.68
N LEU A 220 23.25 7.70 -24.55
CA LEU A 220 24.29 7.13 -23.68
C LEU A 220 24.46 5.62 -23.89
N GLY A 221 23.49 4.96 -24.52
CA GLY A 221 23.46 3.54 -24.76
C GLY A 221 22.05 3.01 -24.98
N THR A 222 21.88 1.69 -24.89
CA THR A 222 20.58 1.04 -25.12
C THR A 222 20.15 0.25 -23.89
N HIS A 223 18.82 0.21 -23.64
CA HIS A 223 18.21 -0.57 -22.56
C HIS A 223 17.29 -1.68 -23.10
N GLN A 224 16.98 -2.68 -22.27
CA GLN A 224 16.21 -3.86 -22.66
C GLN A 224 14.69 -3.63 -22.71
N GLY A 225 14.20 -2.53 -22.19
CA GLY A 225 12.79 -2.17 -22.11
C GLY A 225 12.50 -1.33 -20.88
N ILE A 226 11.58 -0.38 -21.00
CA ILE A 226 11.27 0.63 -19.96
C ILE A 226 10.79 -0.01 -18.64
N ILE A 227 10.14 -1.17 -18.73
CA ILE A 227 9.60 -1.89 -17.55
C ILE A 227 10.65 -2.38 -16.55
N TYR A 228 11.93 -2.44 -16.96
CA TYR A 228 13.04 -2.87 -16.09
C TYR A 228 13.59 -1.75 -15.22
N TYR A 229 13.05 -0.53 -15.34
CA TYR A 229 13.62 0.64 -14.69
C TYR A 229 12.59 1.38 -13.83
N THR A 230 13.10 1.98 -12.76
CA THR A 230 12.31 2.79 -11.80
C THR A 230 13.08 4.07 -11.49
N VAL A 231 12.39 5.17 -11.33
CA VAL A 231 12.97 6.48 -10.96
C VAL A 231 13.78 6.33 -9.65
N GLY A 232 15.03 6.80 -9.67
CA GLY A 232 15.98 6.67 -8.56
C GLY A 232 16.86 5.42 -8.60
N GLN A 233 16.62 4.48 -9.54
CA GLN A 233 17.44 3.27 -9.69
C GLN A 233 18.85 3.60 -10.12
N ARG A 234 19.86 2.95 -9.47
CA ARG A 234 21.28 3.07 -9.79
C ARG A 234 21.86 1.76 -10.33
N LYS A 235 21.46 0.63 -9.72
CA LYS A 235 21.99 -0.69 -10.06
C LYS A 235 21.18 -1.32 -11.19
N GLY A 236 21.78 -2.25 -11.94
CA GLY A 236 21.09 -2.99 -12.98
C GLY A 236 20.87 -2.21 -14.29
N LEU A 237 21.59 -1.10 -14.53
CA LEU A 237 21.49 -0.35 -15.78
C LEU A 237 22.18 -1.08 -16.96
N GLY A 238 23.07 -2.05 -16.68
CA GLY A 238 23.74 -2.85 -17.71
C GLY A 238 24.85 -2.13 -18.47
N ILE A 239 25.19 -0.90 -18.10
CA ILE A 239 26.22 -0.07 -18.74
C ILE A 239 27.13 0.55 -17.68
N ALA A 240 28.43 0.60 -17.97
CA ALA A 240 29.42 1.30 -17.15
C ALA A 240 29.63 2.72 -17.67
N PHE A 241 29.23 3.72 -16.87
CA PHE A 241 29.29 5.13 -17.24
C PHE A 241 30.53 5.87 -16.70
N GLY A 242 31.44 5.18 -15.98
CA GLY A 242 32.59 5.80 -15.32
C GLY A 242 32.27 6.63 -14.09
N GLU A 243 31.02 7.07 -13.93
CA GLU A 243 30.48 7.80 -12.80
C GLU A 243 29.09 7.26 -12.41
N PRO A 244 28.61 7.47 -11.17
CA PRO A 244 27.27 7.03 -10.76
C PRO A 244 26.17 7.73 -11.56
N ARG A 245 25.36 6.94 -12.27
CA ARG A 245 24.17 7.40 -12.97
C ARG A 245 22.92 6.81 -12.33
N TYR A 246 21.82 7.57 -12.40
CA TYR A 246 20.53 7.21 -11.82
C TYR A 246 19.44 7.45 -12.85
N VAL A 247 18.41 6.61 -12.82
CA VAL A 247 17.18 6.86 -13.58
C VAL A 247 16.49 8.09 -13.03
N LYS A 248 16.41 9.15 -13.83
CA LYS A 248 15.72 10.39 -13.51
C LYS A 248 14.26 10.37 -13.95
N GLU A 249 14.02 9.85 -15.15
CA GLU A 249 12.71 9.87 -15.79
C GLU A 249 12.56 8.68 -16.72
N LEU A 250 11.35 8.17 -16.86
CA LEU A 250 10.96 7.19 -17.86
C LEU A 250 10.03 7.87 -18.85
N ARG A 251 10.34 7.79 -20.16
CA ARG A 251 9.56 8.36 -21.26
C ARG A 251 8.97 7.26 -22.14
N PRO A 252 7.78 6.74 -21.82
CA PRO A 252 7.20 5.63 -22.57
C PRO A 252 6.87 5.98 -24.03
N GLU A 253 6.53 7.24 -24.30
CA GLU A 253 6.16 7.71 -25.65
C GLU A 253 7.33 7.59 -26.64
N THR A 254 8.56 7.87 -26.20
CA THR A 254 9.80 7.74 -27.00
C THR A 254 10.58 6.49 -26.67
N ASN A 255 10.13 5.70 -25.69
CA ASN A 255 10.83 4.55 -25.15
C ASN A 255 12.26 4.89 -24.70
N GLU A 256 12.41 5.97 -23.95
CA GLU A 256 13.68 6.46 -23.42
C GLU A 256 13.72 6.33 -21.88
N VAL A 257 14.92 6.04 -21.38
CA VAL A 257 15.25 6.11 -19.95
C VAL A 257 16.27 7.23 -19.77
N VAL A 258 15.84 8.32 -19.11
CA VAL A 258 16.70 9.47 -18.85
C VAL A 258 17.58 9.21 -17.64
N LEU A 259 18.88 9.35 -17.81
CA LEU A 259 19.88 9.18 -16.76
C LEU A 259 20.47 10.52 -16.35
N SER A 260 20.71 10.67 -15.03
CA SER A 260 21.32 11.88 -14.47
C SER A 260 22.26 11.56 -13.31
N GLY A 261 22.93 12.57 -12.78
CA GLY A 261 23.60 12.53 -11.49
C GLY A 261 22.59 12.48 -10.33
N ASN A 262 23.06 12.19 -9.12
CA ASN A 262 22.19 12.08 -7.93
C ASN A 262 21.44 13.39 -7.59
N ASP A 263 22.07 14.54 -7.81
CA ASP A 263 21.52 15.84 -7.45
C ASP A 263 20.28 16.21 -8.28
N ALA A 264 20.24 15.75 -9.53
CA ALA A 264 19.10 15.94 -10.42
C ALA A 264 17.84 15.12 -10.04
N LEU A 265 17.95 14.23 -9.06
CA LEU A 265 16.81 13.52 -8.47
C LEU A 265 16.09 14.31 -7.37
N GLN A 266 16.68 15.40 -6.93
CA GLN A 266 16.13 16.25 -5.88
C GLN A 266 15.12 17.26 -6.48
N SER A 267 13.94 17.34 -5.88
CA SER A 267 12.94 18.35 -6.26
C SER A 267 12.18 18.84 -5.04
N THR A 268 11.96 20.14 -4.96
CA THR A 268 11.03 20.72 -3.98
C THR A 268 9.58 20.67 -4.49
N THR A 269 9.37 20.40 -5.77
CA THR A 269 8.03 20.34 -6.37
C THR A 269 7.72 18.91 -6.82
N VAL A 270 6.55 18.42 -6.42
CA VAL A 270 6.00 17.12 -6.83
C VAL A 270 4.57 17.31 -7.29
N TYR A 271 4.20 16.64 -8.38
CA TYR A 271 2.83 16.66 -8.90
C TYR A 271 2.12 15.35 -8.57
N ALA A 272 0.83 15.44 -8.26
CA ALA A 272 -0.01 14.29 -7.99
C ALA A 272 -1.41 14.48 -8.61
N ARG A 273 -2.12 13.36 -8.82
CA ARG A 273 -3.47 13.31 -9.35
C ARG A 273 -4.37 12.44 -8.48
N GLU A 274 -5.66 12.49 -8.71
CA GLU A 274 -6.64 11.58 -8.10
C GLU A 274 -6.63 11.65 -6.56
N TYR A 275 -6.73 12.87 -6.01
CA TYR A 275 -6.82 13.03 -4.57
C TYR A 275 -8.02 12.27 -3.98
N LYS A 276 -7.76 11.50 -2.92
CA LYS A 276 -8.76 10.82 -2.10
C LYS A 276 -8.67 11.35 -0.68
N GLY A 277 -9.72 12.04 -0.24
CA GLY A 277 -9.80 12.61 1.11
C GLY A 277 -10.21 11.57 2.15
N MET A 278 -9.54 11.58 3.31
CA MET A 278 -9.89 10.75 4.46
C MET A 278 -10.33 11.60 5.65
N ALA A 279 -9.42 12.10 6.49
CA ALA A 279 -9.77 13.06 7.54
C ALA A 279 -10.22 14.41 6.95
N LEU A 280 -9.61 14.82 5.84
CA LEU A 280 -10.00 15.99 5.04
C LEU A 280 -10.75 15.49 3.79
N GLU A 281 -11.99 15.93 3.63
CA GLU A 281 -12.80 15.59 2.45
C GLU A 281 -12.25 16.28 1.19
N ALA A 282 -11.87 17.55 1.33
CA ALA A 282 -11.27 18.37 0.30
C ALA A 282 -10.06 19.11 0.85
N LEU A 283 -9.15 19.47 -0.03
CA LEU A 283 -7.99 20.29 0.29
C LEU A 283 -8.31 21.77 0.02
N THR A 284 -8.02 22.61 0.98
CA THR A 284 -8.04 24.08 0.79
C THR A 284 -6.73 24.52 0.16
N GLU A 285 -6.80 25.53 -0.72
CA GLU A 285 -5.63 26.13 -1.37
C GLU A 285 -4.61 26.61 -0.34
N GLY A 286 -3.34 26.27 -0.53
CA GLY A 286 -2.25 26.64 0.36
C GLY A 286 -2.21 25.89 1.70
N ILE A 287 -2.96 24.80 1.86
CA ILE A 287 -2.91 23.99 3.08
C ILE A 287 -1.52 23.36 3.25
N ARG A 288 -1.03 23.36 4.50
CA ARG A 288 0.24 22.74 4.86
C ARG A 288 0.01 21.39 5.55
N LEU A 289 0.65 20.35 5.02
CA LEU A 289 0.52 18.98 5.54
C LEU A 289 1.89 18.28 5.57
N LEU A 290 2.03 17.31 6.45
CA LEU A 290 3.12 16.34 6.40
C LEU A 290 2.81 15.32 5.29
N ALA A 291 3.75 15.13 4.34
CA ALA A 291 3.56 14.24 3.21
C ALA A 291 4.64 13.15 3.13
N LYS A 292 4.22 11.90 2.90
CA LYS A 292 5.11 10.78 2.57
C LYS A 292 4.95 10.41 1.11
N ILE A 293 6.03 10.46 0.32
CA ILE A 293 6.04 10.18 -1.12
C ILE A 293 6.34 8.70 -1.47
N ARG A 294 6.50 7.84 -0.48
CA ARG A 294 6.63 6.38 -0.55
C ARG A 294 6.48 5.79 0.85
N TYR A 295 6.25 4.50 0.94
CA TYR A 295 6.04 3.79 2.21
C TYR A 295 7.15 4.04 3.24
N SER A 296 8.42 3.89 2.83
CA SER A 296 9.59 4.06 3.72
C SER A 296 9.99 5.52 3.97
N HIS A 297 9.25 6.51 3.43
CA HIS A 297 9.56 7.92 3.62
C HIS A 297 9.25 8.38 5.04
N LYS A 298 10.11 9.18 5.64
CA LYS A 298 9.90 9.71 7.01
C LYS A 298 8.79 10.77 7.08
N GLY A 299 8.45 11.37 5.95
CA GLY A 299 7.56 12.51 5.85
C GLY A 299 8.34 13.84 5.81
N ALA A 300 7.82 14.76 5.03
CA ALA A 300 8.31 16.14 4.93
C ALA A 300 7.12 17.10 4.83
N MET A 301 7.27 18.32 5.35
CA MET A 301 6.23 19.34 5.25
C MET A 301 6.17 19.88 3.85
N CYS A 302 4.95 20.07 3.36
CA CYS A 302 4.69 20.69 2.07
C CYS A 302 3.45 21.59 2.10
N THR A 303 3.38 22.52 1.16
CA THR A 303 2.20 23.34 0.86
C THR A 303 1.54 22.78 -0.40
N LEU A 304 0.21 22.67 -0.40
CA LEU A 304 -0.55 22.05 -1.49
C LEU A 304 -1.31 23.12 -2.28
N HIS A 305 -1.22 23.04 -3.61
CA HIS A 305 -1.86 23.95 -4.56
C HIS A 305 -2.58 23.15 -5.64
N TRP A 306 -3.74 23.62 -6.08
CA TRP A 306 -4.42 23.05 -7.23
C TRP A 306 -3.95 23.71 -8.53
N GLU A 307 -3.54 22.91 -9.50
CA GLU A 307 -3.24 23.32 -10.87
C GLU A 307 -4.10 22.50 -11.84
N GLY A 308 -5.27 23.04 -12.18
CA GLY A 308 -6.27 22.32 -12.94
C GLY A 308 -6.79 21.10 -12.16
N ASP A 309 -6.59 19.90 -12.72
CA ASP A 309 -6.94 18.61 -12.11
C ASP A 309 -5.78 17.98 -11.33
N LYS A 310 -4.60 18.61 -11.34
CA LYS A 310 -3.42 18.15 -10.62
C LYS A 310 -3.23 18.92 -9.31
N LEU A 311 -2.62 18.22 -8.37
CA LEU A 311 -2.16 18.75 -7.11
C LEU A 311 -0.65 19.00 -7.21
N ARG A 312 -0.22 20.24 -7.02
CA ARG A 312 1.17 20.64 -6.91
C ARG A 312 1.56 20.72 -5.44
N LEU A 313 2.57 19.97 -5.06
CA LEU A 313 3.14 19.94 -3.72
C LEU A 313 4.45 20.74 -3.73
N GLU A 314 4.55 21.77 -2.90
CA GLU A 314 5.79 22.52 -2.63
C GLU A 314 6.36 22.10 -1.28
N PHE A 315 7.42 21.30 -1.30
CA PHE A 315 8.11 20.84 -0.09
C PHE A 315 9.06 21.92 0.42
N ASP A 316 9.17 22.02 1.75
CA ASP A 316 10.11 22.94 2.40
C ASP A 316 11.58 22.56 2.10
N GLU A 317 11.84 21.26 1.87
CA GLU A 317 13.15 20.71 1.54
C GLU A 317 13.07 19.80 0.30
N PRO A 318 14.13 19.69 -0.52
CA PRO A 318 14.12 18.84 -1.69
C PRO A 318 13.84 17.36 -1.34
N GLN A 319 12.96 16.75 -2.11
CA GLN A 319 12.60 15.33 -1.99
C GLN A 319 13.27 14.53 -3.11
N ARG A 320 13.90 13.41 -2.71
CA ARG A 320 14.64 12.59 -3.66
C ARG A 320 13.73 11.60 -4.36
N ALA A 321 13.79 11.57 -5.69
CA ALA A 321 13.18 10.54 -6.54
C ALA A 321 11.68 10.35 -6.26
N ALA A 322 10.88 11.42 -6.33
CA ALA A 322 9.43 11.30 -6.36
C ALA A 322 9.02 10.52 -7.60
N THR A 323 8.49 9.32 -7.39
CA THR A 323 8.32 8.32 -8.47
C THR A 323 6.88 8.31 -8.96
N PRO A 324 6.61 8.58 -10.26
CA PRO A 324 5.27 8.47 -10.82
C PRO A 324 4.66 7.07 -10.61
N GLY A 325 3.38 7.02 -10.25
CA GLY A 325 2.66 5.79 -9.90
C GLY A 325 2.73 5.43 -8.41
N GLN A 326 3.71 5.96 -7.65
CA GLN A 326 3.69 5.85 -6.19
C GLN A 326 2.66 6.79 -5.59
N ALA A 327 2.18 6.47 -4.38
CA ALA A 327 1.31 7.38 -3.67
C ALA A 327 2.11 8.51 -3.00
N VAL A 328 1.45 9.66 -2.84
CA VAL A 328 1.75 10.61 -1.78
C VAL A 328 0.62 10.57 -0.76
N VAL A 329 0.95 10.36 0.51
CA VAL A 329 -0.02 10.27 1.60
C VAL A 329 0.20 11.42 2.57
N PHE A 330 -0.87 12.13 2.88
CA PHE A 330 -0.86 13.31 3.73
C PHE A 330 -1.29 12.96 5.14
N TYR A 331 -0.60 13.55 6.10
CA TYR A 331 -0.87 13.37 7.53
C TYR A 331 -1.11 14.71 8.20
N LYS A 332 -2.00 14.70 9.19
CA LYS A 332 -2.35 15.87 10.00
C LYS A 332 -2.66 15.46 11.43
N GLU A 333 -2.35 16.31 12.39
CA GLU A 333 -2.90 16.18 13.73
C GLU A 333 -4.34 16.67 13.74
N GLU A 334 -5.24 15.86 14.25
CA GLU A 334 -6.67 16.13 14.40
C GLU A 334 -7.11 15.75 15.82
N MET A 335 -8.28 16.24 16.21
CA MET A 335 -8.89 15.84 17.48
C MET A 335 -9.80 14.64 17.27
N ALA A 336 -9.57 13.58 18.03
CA ALA A 336 -10.51 12.46 18.13
C ALA A 336 -11.81 12.90 18.84
N GLU A 337 -12.87 12.11 18.69
CA GLU A 337 -14.19 12.40 19.32
C GLU A 337 -14.11 12.52 20.86
N ASP A 338 -13.18 11.79 21.48
CA ASP A 338 -12.92 11.85 22.94
C ASP A 338 -12.06 13.05 23.38
N GLY A 339 -11.66 13.92 22.45
CA GLY A 339 -10.84 15.10 22.69
C GLY A 339 -9.33 14.82 22.70
N THR A 340 -8.88 13.62 22.35
CA THR A 340 -7.46 13.27 22.28
C THR A 340 -6.84 13.74 20.95
N PRO A 341 -5.68 14.44 20.93
CA PRO A 341 -4.98 14.75 19.70
C PRO A 341 -4.36 13.48 19.10
N VAL A 342 -4.51 13.31 17.79
CA VAL A 342 -4.05 12.11 17.09
C VAL A 342 -3.53 12.45 15.70
N LEU A 343 -2.38 11.88 15.33
CA LEU A 343 -1.85 11.95 13.96
C LEU A 343 -2.61 10.96 13.06
N VAL A 344 -3.27 11.49 12.06
CA VAL A 344 -4.12 10.70 11.15
C VAL A 344 -3.75 10.94 9.68
N VAL A 345 -4.16 10.01 8.85
CA VAL A 345 -4.15 10.18 7.40
C VAL A 345 -5.20 11.23 7.01
N ALA A 346 -4.76 12.34 6.47
CA ALA A 346 -5.61 13.41 5.94
C ALA A 346 -6.23 13.03 4.60
N GLY A 347 -5.49 12.29 3.79
CA GLY A 347 -5.84 11.80 2.47
C GLY A 347 -4.60 11.37 1.71
N GLY A 348 -4.72 11.13 0.43
CA GLY A 348 -3.59 10.80 -0.44
C GLY A 348 -3.91 10.99 -1.91
N ALA A 349 -2.88 10.91 -2.74
CA ALA A 349 -2.97 11.06 -4.19
C ALA A 349 -1.90 10.19 -4.88
N VAL A 350 -1.96 10.07 -6.19
CA VAL A 350 -0.97 9.32 -6.99
C VAL A 350 0.02 10.31 -7.59
N ILE A 351 1.32 10.13 -7.34
CA ILE A 351 2.37 10.95 -7.93
C ILE A 351 2.33 10.78 -9.45
N CYS A 352 2.39 11.89 -10.18
CA CYS A 352 2.36 11.91 -11.64
C CYS A 352 3.48 12.79 -12.21
N ARG A 353 3.68 12.69 -13.54
CA ARG A 353 4.57 13.59 -14.26
C ARG A 353 3.95 14.98 -14.39
N ASN A 354 4.80 16.00 -14.45
CA ASN A 354 4.38 17.35 -14.84
C ASN A 354 4.46 17.47 -16.36
N ASN A 355 3.42 17.02 -17.04
CA ASN A 355 3.29 17.16 -18.50
C ASN A 355 2.25 18.23 -18.82
#